data_05ae5a94d5ba4e6fb0642e92e0dc84a3
#
_entry.id   05ae5a94d5ba4e6fb0642e92e0dc84a3
#
_cell.length_a   1.000
_cell.length_b   1.000
_cell.length_c   1.000
_cell.angle_alpha   90.00
_cell.angle_beta   90.00
_cell.angle_gamma   90.00
#
_symmetry.space_group_name_H-M   'P 1'
#
loop_
_entity.id
_entity.type
_entity.pdbx_description
1 polymer ?
#
loop_
_entity_poly.entity_id
_entity_poly.type
_entity_poly.pdbx_seq_one_letter_code
_entity_poly.pdbx_strand_id
1 'polypeptide(L)'
;MHSNDKKHRKVRKVISGPNFSGQHLLRSPRVIRKMIDKAGIRPGDIVLDLGAGKGALAFAMAEKAERVIAVENDPRFADILRNKAQAFANVAVVERNILHLHWPKRPFRVVASIPYSITTPIMVKLLDSPCDHLHCAVLLIEYGAAKRFTSRHVRDPRLLGWRMRFDLEWIEAVPRDHFSPPPSVDSAIFRI
;
A
#
# COMPACT_ATOMS: atom_id res chain seq x y z
N MET A 1 -44.94 -20.80 28.17
CA MET A 1 -44.61 -19.44 27.67
C MET A 1 -43.14 -19.43 27.29
N HIS A 2 -42.86 -19.61 26.02
CA HIS A 2 -41.49 -19.61 25.48
C HIS A 2 -41.30 -18.31 24.73
N SER A 3 -40.43 -17.47 25.26
CA SER A 3 -40.01 -16.22 24.62
C SER A 3 -38.90 -16.50 23.63
N ASN A 4 -39.14 -16.18 22.38
CA ASN A 4 -38.26 -16.42 21.24
C ASN A 4 -37.43 -15.15 20.98
N ASP A 5 -36.21 -15.12 21.46
CA ASP A 5 -35.30 -13.99 21.32
C ASP A 5 -34.58 -14.05 19.97
N LYS A 6 -35.12 -13.37 18.95
CA LYS A 6 -34.55 -13.27 17.62
C LYS A 6 -33.40 -12.23 17.64
N LYS A 7 -32.15 -12.68 17.75
CA LYS A 7 -30.96 -11.87 17.49
C LYS A 7 -30.97 -11.37 16.05
N HIS A 8 -31.28 -10.12 15.86
CA HIS A 8 -31.10 -9.42 14.57
C HIS A 8 -29.61 -9.31 14.20
N ARG A 9 -29.16 -10.17 13.33
CA ARG A 9 -27.87 -10.08 12.66
C ARG A 9 -27.93 -8.91 11.67
N LYS A 10 -27.35 -7.75 12.04
CA LYS A 10 -27.20 -6.60 11.12
C LYS A 10 -26.36 -7.03 9.91
N VAL A 11 -27.03 -7.28 8.80
CA VAL A 11 -26.39 -7.45 7.49
C VAL A 11 -25.78 -6.09 7.12
N ARG A 12 -24.45 -6.01 7.07
CA ARG A 12 -23.77 -4.85 6.50
C ARG A 12 -24.19 -4.74 5.03
N LYS A 13 -24.97 -3.71 4.69
CA LYS A 13 -25.24 -3.34 3.31
C LYS A 13 -23.90 -3.11 2.60
N VAL A 14 -23.59 -3.96 1.65
CA VAL A 14 -22.53 -3.68 0.65
C VAL A 14 -23.10 -2.56 -0.21
N ILE A 15 -22.59 -1.35 -0.03
CA ILE A 15 -22.94 -0.19 -0.87
C ILE A 15 -22.16 -0.35 -2.16
N SER A 16 -22.75 -1.00 -3.15
CA SER A 16 -22.26 -1.04 -4.53
C SER A 16 -22.83 0.17 -5.26
N GLY A 17 -22.02 1.21 -5.46
CA GLY A 17 -22.34 2.35 -6.30
C GLY A 17 -21.12 2.76 -7.12
N PRO A 18 -21.28 3.30 -8.33
CA PRO A 18 -20.18 3.58 -9.26
C PRO A 18 -19.23 4.70 -8.82
N ASN A 19 -19.40 5.29 -7.64
CA ASN A 19 -18.62 6.43 -7.14
C ASN A 19 -18.00 6.22 -5.73
N PHE A 20 -17.92 5.00 -5.23
CA PHE A 20 -17.25 4.70 -3.98
C PHE A 20 -15.87 4.08 -4.22
N SER A 21 -15.01 4.77 -4.97
CA SER A 21 -13.59 4.52 -4.84
C SER A 21 -13.12 5.30 -3.61
N GLY A 22 -12.91 4.63 -2.48
CA GLY A 22 -12.20 5.18 -1.32
C GLY A 22 -10.73 5.43 -1.64
N GLN A 23 -10.48 6.03 -2.80
CA GLN A 23 -9.14 6.31 -3.33
C GLN A 23 -8.76 7.72 -2.91
N HIS A 24 -7.88 7.78 -1.95
CA HIS A 24 -7.26 9.02 -1.48
C HIS A 24 -5.90 9.15 -2.15
N LEU A 25 -5.81 10.01 -3.18
CA LEU A 25 -4.57 10.17 -3.95
C LEU A 25 -3.57 11.05 -3.18
N LEU A 26 -2.40 10.52 -2.92
CA LEU A 26 -1.29 11.26 -2.33
C LEU A 26 -0.86 12.40 -3.26
N ARG A 27 -0.78 13.63 -2.72
CA ARG A 27 -0.42 14.85 -3.48
C ARG A 27 0.83 15.55 -2.98
N SER A 28 1.29 15.26 -1.77
CA SER A 28 2.38 15.97 -1.13
C SER A 28 3.75 15.55 -1.68
N PRO A 29 4.50 16.44 -2.37
CA PRO A 29 5.84 16.13 -2.83
C PRO A 29 6.82 15.83 -1.67
N ARG A 30 6.61 16.44 -0.50
CA ARG A 30 7.41 16.18 0.70
C ARG A 30 7.25 14.73 1.16
N VAL A 31 6.01 14.24 1.24
CA VAL A 31 5.73 12.87 1.67
C VAL A 31 6.26 11.87 0.65
N ILE A 32 6.06 12.12 -0.66
CA ILE A 32 6.58 11.28 -1.75
C ILE A 32 8.10 11.14 -1.64
N ARG A 33 8.83 12.27 -1.56
CA ARG A 33 10.30 12.24 -1.38
C ARG A 33 10.71 11.46 -0.14
N LYS A 34 10.06 11.72 1.00
CA LYS A 34 10.34 11.01 2.26
C LYS A 34 10.20 9.50 2.13
N MET A 35 9.12 9.02 1.48
CA MET A 35 8.90 7.59 1.25
C MET A 35 10.00 7.00 0.37
N ILE A 36 10.36 7.66 -0.74
CA ILE A 36 11.41 7.22 -1.66
C ILE A 36 12.78 7.17 -0.96
N ASP A 37 13.10 8.18 -0.17
CA ASP A 37 14.37 8.24 0.57
C ASP A 37 14.44 7.13 1.62
N LYS A 38 13.34 6.86 2.33
CA LYS A 38 13.24 5.77 3.31
C LYS A 38 13.30 4.38 2.69
N ALA A 39 12.90 4.25 1.43
CA ALA A 39 13.03 3.00 0.68
C ALA A 39 14.50 2.74 0.24
N GLY A 40 15.35 3.75 0.18
CA GLY A 40 16.76 3.59 -0.18
C GLY A 40 16.94 2.99 -1.57
N ILE A 41 16.15 3.45 -2.56
CA ILE A 41 16.17 2.95 -3.93
C ILE A 41 17.54 3.24 -4.56
N ARG A 42 18.12 2.23 -5.22
CA ARG A 42 19.43 2.28 -5.92
C ARG A 42 19.25 2.03 -7.42
N PRO A 43 20.17 2.51 -8.26
CA PRO A 43 20.26 2.04 -9.63
C PRO A 43 20.39 0.50 -9.66
N GLY A 44 19.56 -0.19 -10.44
CA GLY A 44 19.50 -1.65 -10.45
C GLY A 44 18.33 -2.26 -9.62
N ASP A 45 17.63 -1.46 -8.82
CA ASP A 45 16.47 -1.96 -8.07
C ASP A 45 15.19 -2.06 -8.93
N ILE A 46 14.43 -3.13 -8.71
CA ILE A 46 13.05 -3.24 -9.15
C ILE A 46 12.15 -2.72 -8.02
N VAL A 47 11.28 -1.75 -8.32
CA VAL A 47 10.39 -1.17 -7.31
C VAL A 47 8.93 -1.33 -7.74
N LEU A 48 8.09 -1.75 -6.81
CA LEU A 48 6.64 -1.88 -7.01
C LEU A 48 5.91 -0.72 -6.34
N ASP A 49 4.99 -0.09 -7.08
CA ASP A 49 3.96 0.81 -6.55
C ASP A 49 2.62 0.07 -6.53
N LEU A 50 2.13 -0.27 -5.35
CA LEU A 50 0.91 -1.06 -5.17
C LEU A 50 -0.29 -0.14 -4.96
N GLY A 51 -1.20 -0.11 -5.93
CA GLY A 51 -2.30 0.86 -5.98
C GLY A 51 -1.81 2.22 -6.47
N ALA A 52 -1.13 2.22 -7.60
CA ALA A 52 -0.39 3.38 -8.10
C ALA A 52 -1.26 4.61 -8.42
N GLY A 53 -2.58 4.46 -8.54
CA GLY A 53 -3.52 5.55 -8.82
C GLY A 53 -3.13 6.32 -10.08
N LYS A 54 -2.79 7.60 -9.93
CA LYS A 54 -2.33 8.46 -11.04
C LYS A 54 -0.79 8.49 -11.21
N GLY A 55 -0.06 7.65 -10.47
CA GLY A 55 1.38 7.45 -10.60
C GLY A 55 2.27 8.44 -9.83
N ALA A 56 1.76 9.06 -8.77
CA ALA A 56 2.53 10.05 -8.03
C ALA A 56 3.84 9.48 -7.45
N LEU A 57 3.81 8.24 -6.93
CA LEU A 57 4.99 7.51 -6.47
C LEU A 57 5.74 6.87 -7.65
N ALA A 58 5.02 6.16 -8.54
CA ALA A 58 5.63 5.41 -9.63
C ALA A 58 6.57 6.27 -10.49
N PHE A 59 6.11 7.44 -10.95
CA PHE A 59 6.94 8.30 -11.81
C PHE A 59 8.07 8.98 -11.05
N ALA A 60 7.90 9.30 -9.77
CA ALA A 60 8.97 9.84 -8.94
C ALA A 60 10.07 8.81 -8.64
N MET A 61 9.74 7.53 -8.62
CA MET A 61 10.72 6.43 -8.46
C MET A 61 11.46 6.11 -9.76
N ALA A 62 10.85 6.38 -10.90
CA ALA A 62 11.43 6.07 -12.22
C ALA A 62 12.80 6.74 -12.46
N GLU A 63 13.04 7.87 -11.81
CA GLU A 63 14.33 8.58 -11.90
C GLU A 63 15.48 7.85 -11.18
N LYS A 64 15.18 6.95 -10.25
CA LYS A 64 16.15 6.30 -9.37
C LYS A 64 16.27 4.78 -9.60
N ALA A 65 15.19 4.13 -10.00
CA ALA A 65 15.09 2.68 -10.12
C ALA A 65 15.49 2.18 -11.51
N GLU A 66 15.99 0.95 -11.60
CA GLU A 66 16.14 0.24 -12.88
C GLU A 66 14.77 0.03 -13.53
N ARG A 67 13.80 -0.40 -12.74
CA ARG A 67 12.43 -0.70 -13.21
C ARG A 67 11.40 -0.36 -12.15
N VAL A 68 10.33 0.29 -12.55
CA VAL A 68 9.14 0.51 -11.74
C VAL A 68 7.98 -0.32 -12.28
N ILE A 69 7.30 -1.05 -11.40
CA ILE A 69 6.08 -1.80 -11.72
C ILE A 69 4.93 -1.12 -10.99
N ALA A 70 4.13 -0.36 -11.73
CA ALA A 70 2.95 0.33 -11.21
C ALA A 70 1.73 -0.60 -11.33
N VAL A 71 1.23 -1.06 -10.19
CA VAL A 71 0.08 -1.97 -10.10
C VAL A 71 -1.17 -1.19 -9.75
N GLU A 72 -2.20 -1.28 -10.58
CA GLU A 72 -3.47 -0.59 -10.37
C GLU A 72 -4.63 -1.50 -10.77
N ASN A 73 -5.72 -1.47 -9.99
CA ASN A 73 -6.89 -2.31 -10.23
C ASN A 73 -8.05 -1.57 -10.94
N ASP A 74 -8.07 -0.23 -10.85
CA ASP A 74 -9.09 0.58 -11.55
C ASP A 74 -8.64 0.82 -13.00
N PRO A 75 -9.39 0.34 -14.02
CA PRO A 75 -9.02 0.50 -15.44
C PRO A 75 -8.81 1.96 -15.83
N ARG A 76 -9.61 2.90 -15.28
CA ARG A 76 -9.50 4.33 -15.59
C ARG A 76 -8.16 4.91 -15.14
N PHE A 77 -7.66 4.50 -13.98
CA PHE A 77 -6.34 4.90 -13.50
C PHE A 77 -5.22 4.15 -14.22
N ALA A 78 -5.42 2.87 -14.54
CA ALA A 78 -4.47 2.10 -15.34
C ALA A 78 -4.26 2.74 -16.74
N ASP A 79 -5.32 3.27 -17.37
CA ASP A 79 -5.20 3.99 -18.64
C ASP A 79 -4.45 5.32 -18.49
N ILE A 80 -4.71 6.08 -17.41
CA ILE A 80 -3.95 7.31 -17.12
C ILE A 80 -2.46 6.97 -16.90
N LEU A 81 -2.17 5.88 -16.18
CA LEU A 81 -0.81 5.43 -15.96
C LEU A 81 -0.11 5.03 -17.26
N ARG A 82 -0.76 4.24 -18.13
CA ARG A 82 -0.22 3.83 -19.44
C ARG A 82 0.12 5.03 -20.32
N ASN A 83 -0.78 6.00 -20.39
CA ASN A 83 -0.54 7.22 -21.16
C ASN A 83 0.67 8.00 -20.65
N LYS A 84 0.81 8.17 -19.34
CA LYS A 84 1.97 8.85 -18.75
C LYS A 84 3.25 8.03 -18.87
N ALA A 85 3.16 6.71 -18.74
CA ALA A 85 4.31 5.80 -18.80
C ALA A 85 4.99 5.79 -20.17
N GLN A 86 4.34 6.28 -21.24
CA GLN A 86 4.98 6.44 -22.56
C GLN A 86 6.24 7.32 -22.52
N ALA A 87 6.32 8.24 -21.57
CA ALA A 87 7.49 9.10 -21.38
C ALA A 87 8.62 8.43 -20.54
N PHE A 88 8.42 7.20 -20.05
CA PHE A 88 9.34 6.52 -19.15
C PHE A 88 9.66 5.10 -19.65
N ALA A 89 10.87 4.87 -20.12
CA ALA A 89 11.27 3.57 -20.66
C ALA A 89 11.29 2.44 -19.60
N ASN A 90 11.38 2.80 -18.32
CA ASN A 90 11.53 1.88 -17.20
C ASN A 90 10.28 1.70 -16.33
N VAL A 91 9.12 2.25 -16.73
CA VAL A 91 7.86 2.11 -16.00
C VAL A 91 6.94 1.12 -16.73
N ALA A 92 6.60 0.03 -16.06
CA ALA A 92 5.62 -0.95 -16.54
C ALA A 92 4.31 -0.83 -15.73
N VAL A 93 3.17 -0.75 -16.43
CA VAL A 93 1.84 -0.70 -15.81
C VAL A 93 1.19 -2.08 -15.85
N VAL A 94 0.76 -2.55 -14.69
CA VAL A 94 0.09 -3.84 -14.51
C VAL A 94 -1.32 -3.58 -13.96
N GLU A 95 -2.34 -3.77 -14.81
CA GLU A 95 -3.73 -3.70 -14.39
C GLU A 95 -4.11 -5.02 -13.71
N ARG A 96 -4.10 -5.02 -12.39
CA ARG A 96 -4.38 -6.21 -11.58
C ARG A 96 -4.73 -5.86 -10.14
N ASN A 97 -5.55 -6.72 -9.52
CA ASN A 97 -5.71 -6.68 -8.07
C ASN A 97 -4.39 -7.08 -7.39
N ILE A 98 -3.92 -6.23 -6.47
CA ILE A 98 -2.67 -6.40 -5.72
C ILE A 98 -2.61 -7.76 -5.02
N LEU A 99 -3.74 -8.23 -4.48
CA LEU A 99 -3.80 -9.50 -3.75
C LEU A 99 -3.55 -10.73 -4.66
N HIS A 100 -3.77 -10.58 -5.98
CA HIS A 100 -3.52 -11.63 -6.97
C HIS A 100 -2.21 -11.42 -7.75
N LEU A 101 -1.40 -10.43 -7.36
CA LEU A 101 -0.11 -10.18 -8.00
C LEU A 101 0.89 -11.27 -7.63
N HIS A 102 1.67 -11.76 -8.59
CA HIS A 102 2.85 -12.56 -8.32
C HIS A 102 4.05 -11.65 -8.10
N TRP A 103 4.81 -11.91 -7.03
CA TRP A 103 6.00 -11.13 -6.73
C TRP A 103 7.12 -11.40 -7.77
N PRO A 104 7.99 -10.42 -8.04
CA PRO A 104 9.19 -10.64 -8.84
C PRO A 104 10.03 -11.79 -8.27
N LYS A 105 10.66 -12.56 -9.16
CA LYS A 105 11.64 -13.62 -8.80
C LYS A 105 13.06 -13.09 -8.62
N ARG A 106 13.23 -11.78 -8.59
CA ARG A 106 14.49 -11.03 -8.34
C ARG A 106 14.27 -10.12 -7.14
N PRO A 107 15.34 -9.69 -6.46
CA PRO A 107 15.25 -8.71 -5.39
C PRO A 107 14.43 -7.48 -5.79
N PHE A 108 13.51 -7.06 -4.93
CA PHE A 108 12.64 -5.92 -5.20
C PHE A 108 12.33 -5.12 -3.93
N ARG A 109 11.87 -3.90 -4.13
CA ARG A 109 11.34 -3.02 -3.09
C ARG A 109 9.87 -2.71 -3.35
N VAL A 110 9.18 -2.26 -2.32
CA VAL A 110 7.80 -1.76 -2.43
C VAL A 110 7.76 -0.34 -1.88
N VAL A 111 7.19 0.59 -2.64
CA VAL A 111 6.86 1.93 -2.13
C VAL A 111 5.44 2.23 -2.59
N ALA A 112 4.50 2.33 -1.66
CA ALA A 112 3.09 2.35 -2.01
C ALA A 112 2.22 3.13 -1.03
N SER A 113 1.18 3.79 -1.54
CA SER A 113 0.10 4.36 -0.74
C SER A 113 -1.08 3.38 -0.74
N ILE A 114 -1.20 2.60 0.33
CA ILE A 114 -2.12 1.46 0.40
C ILE A 114 -3.53 1.91 0.76
N PRO A 115 -4.58 1.47 0.03
CA PRO A 115 -5.95 1.64 0.47
C PRO A 115 -6.18 0.99 1.84
N TYR A 116 -6.73 1.74 2.80
CA TYR A 116 -6.82 1.30 4.21
C TYR A 116 -7.57 -0.02 4.40
N SER A 117 -8.60 -0.25 3.58
CA SER A 117 -9.42 -1.47 3.62
C SER A 117 -8.64 -2.76 3.34
N ILE A 118 -7.49 -2.67 2.66
CA ILE A 118 -6.67 -3.83 2.28
C ILE A 118 -5.28 -3.82 2.94
N THR A 119 -5.03 -2.93 3.90
CA THR A 119 -3.75 -2.85 4.61
C THR A 119 -3.35 -4.21 5.22
N THR A 120 -4.23 -4.82 6.03
CA THR A 120 -3.92 -6.13 6.64
C THR A 120 -3.74 -7.26 5.60
N PRO A 121 -4.61 -7.43 4.59
CA PRO A 121 -4.36 -8.38 3.49
C PRO A 121 -3.02 -8.20 2.79
N ILE A 122 -2.59 -6.95 2.55
CA ILE A 122 -1.28 -6.68 1.93
C ILE A 122 -0.13 -7.04 2.87
N MET A 123 -0.23 -6.71 4.15
CA MET A 123 0.77 -7.12 5.14
C MET A 123 0.91 -8.65 5.20
N VAL A 124 -0.21 -9.38 5.21
CA VAL A 124 -0.22 -10.85 5.13
C VAL A 124 0.50 -11.33 3.86
N LYS A 125 0.16 -10.75 2.71
CA LYS A 125 0.75 -11.14 1.42
C LYS A 125 2.25 -10.85 1.35
N LEU A 126 2.73 -9.78 1.99
CA LEU A 126 4.14 -9.41 2.02
C LEU A 126 4.96 -10.25 3.01
N LEU A 127 4.37 -10.61 4.17
CA LEU A 127 5.11 -11.11 5.32
C LEU A 127 4.84 -12.59 5.68
N ASP A 128 3.68 -13.16 5.31
CA ASP A 128 3.36 -14.57 5.57
C ASP A 128 3.83 -15.50 4.45
N SER A 129 3.79 -15.04 3.20
CA SER A 129 4.28 -15.81 2.06
C SER A 129 5.80 -15.75 2.00
N PRO A 130 6.47 -16.80 1.48
CA PRO A 130 7.90 -16.73 1.22
C PRO A 130 8.16 -15.63 0.17
N CYS A 131 8.44 -14.44 0.66
CA CYS A 131 8.80 -13.28 -0.15
C CYS A 131 10.30 -13.04 0.00
N ASP A 132 11.10 -14.07 -0.31
CA ASP A 132 12.55 -14.12 -0.09
C ASP A 132 13.31 -13.02 -0.87
N HIS A 133 12.61 -12.38 -1.81
CA HIS A 133 13.18 -11.32 -2.63
C HIS A 133 12.76 -9.91 -2.20
N LEU A 134 11.93 -9.75 -1.16
CA LEU A 134 11.59 -8.43 -0.63
C LEU A 134 12.75 -7.87 0.19
N HIS A 135 13.33 -6.78 -0.27
CA HIS A 135 14.43 -6.11 0.43
C HIS A 135 13.95 -5.01 1.38
N CYS A 136 12.87 -4.32 1.05
CA CYS A 136 12.30 -3.26 1.84
C CYS A 136 10.89 -2.93 1.35
N ALA A 137 9.99 -2.59 2.24
CA ALA A 137 8.72 -1.98 1.87
C ALA A 137 8.51 -0.68 2.65
N VAL A 138 8.19 0.41 1.95
CA VAL A 138 7.76 1.68 2.54
C VAL A 138 6.31 1.93 2.15
N LEU A 139 5.44 1.84 3.11
CA LEU A 139 4.01 1.88 2.91
C LEU A 139 3.41 3.12 3.59
N LEU A 140 2.52 3.81 2.90
CA LEU A 140 1.65 4.82 3.50
C LEU A 140 0.33 4.13 3.83
N ILE A 141 0.06 3.94 5.11
CA ILE A 141 -1.08 3.19 5.65
C ILE A 141 -1.84 4.03 6.67
N GLU A 142 -3.02 3.57 7.09
CA GLU A 142 -3.79 4.20 8.17
C GLU A 142 -2.93 4.31 9.44
N TYR A 143 -2.97 5.46 10.10
CA TYR A 143 -2.23 5.74 11.34
C TYR A 143 -2.47 4.70 12.44
N GLY A 144 -3.74 4.31 12.66
CA GLY A 144 -4.11 3.30 13.64
C GLY A 144 -3.52 1.92 13.34
N ALA A 145 -3.44 1.55 12.06
CA ALA A 145 -2.82 0.30 11.62
C ALA A 145 -1.30 0.31 11.87
N ALA A 146 -0.62 1.40 11.50
CA ALA A 146 0.81 1.56 11.75
C ALA A 146 1.13 1.48 13.25
N LYS A 147 0.36 2.19 14.07
CA LYS A 147 0.50 2.15 15.54
C LYS A 147 0.29 0.74 16.11
N ARG A 148 -0.69 -0.02 15.59
CA ARG A 148 -0.91 -1.41 15.98
C ARG A 148 0.28 -2.30 15.63
N PHE A 149 0.82 -2.18 14.40
CA PHE A 149 1.94 -3.01 13.95
C PHE A 149 3.26 -2.72 14.70
N THR A 150 3.44 -1.52 15.24
CA THR A 150 4.63 -1.12 16.00
C THR A 150 4.42 -1.08 17.52
N SER A 151 3.23 -1.43 18.02
CA SER A 151 2.93 -1.44 19.46
C SER A 151 3.89 -2.35 20.23
N ARG A 152 4.35 -1.90 21.41
CA ARG A 152 5.15 -2.74 22.30
C ARG A 152 4.36 -3.89 22.91
N HIS A 153 3.05 -3.72 23.08
CA HIS A 153 2.15 -4.71 23.65
C HIS A 153 1.42 -5.46 22.54
N VAL A 154 2.03 -6.52 22.05
CA VAL A 154 1.48 -7.37 20.98
C VAL A 154 0.94 -8.65 21.59
N ARG A 155 -0.34 -8.95 21.32
CA ARG A 155 -1.00 -10.21 21.68
C ARG A 155 -1.31 -11.09 20.47
N ASP A 156 -1.22 -10.52 19.26
CA ASP A 156 -1.49 -11.23 18.00
C ASP A 156 -0.27 -12.09 17.63
N PRO A 157 -0.39 -13.44 17.60
CA PRO A 157 0.72 -14.33 17.29
C PRO A 157 1.32 -14.09 15.90
N ARG A 158 0.49 -13.69 14.92
CA ARG A 158 0.96 -13.38 13.57
C ARG A 158 1.87 -12.16 13.59
N LEU A 159 1.47 -11.10 14.28
CA LEU A 159 2.27 -9.89 14.40
C LEU A 159 3.59 -10.15 15.15
N LEU A 160 3.57 -11.00 16.17
CA LEU A 160 4.80 -11.46 16.83
C LEU A 160 5.72 -12.17 15.85
N GLY A 161 5.19 -13.10 15.05
CA GLY A 161 5.95 -13.80 14.01
C GLY A 161 6.54 -12.86 12.94
N TRP A 162 5.82 -11.82 12.55
CA TRP A 162 6.36 -10.80 11.64
C TRP A 162 7.54 -10.05 12.27
N ARG A 163 7.40 -9.62 13.52
CA ARG A 163 8.44 -8.86 14.24
C ARG A 163 9.69 -9.67 14.60
N MET A 164 9.59 -10.99 14.62
CA MET A 164 10.77 -11.87 14.74
C MET A 164 11.59 -11.97 13.46
N ARG A 165 10.98 -11.66 12.31
CA ARG A 165 11.60 -11.80 10.97
C ARG A 165 11.90 -10.47 10.31
N PHE A 166 11.17 -9.41 10.67
CA PHE A 166 11.21 -8.11 10.00
C PHE A 166 11.28 -6.98 11.02
N ASP A 167 12.01 -5.93 10.68
CA ASP A 167 11.99 -4.66 11.41
C ASP A 167 10.79 -3.84 10.96
N LEU A 168 9.78 -3.76 11.82
CA LEU A 168 8.56 -2.99 11.56
C LEU A 168 8.69 -1.61 12.21
N GLU A 169 8.86 -0.58 11.39
CA GLU A 169 9.18 0.77 11.84
C GLU A 169 8.08 1.77 11.46
N TRP A 170 7.62 2.54 12.44
CA TRP A 170 6.83 3.74 12.18
C TRP A 170 7.76 4.93 11.99
N ILE A 171 7.73 5.54 10.81
CA ILE A 171 8.63 6.63 10.44
C ILE A 171 8.05 7.99 10.83
N GLU A 172 6.82 8.29 10.37
CA GLU A 172 6.22 9.62 10.51
C GLU A 172 4.69 9.55 10.34
N ALA A 173 3.95 10.35 11.11
CA ALA A 173 2.53 10.59 10.86
C ALA A 173 2.35 11.52 9.65
N VAL A 174 1.34 11.24 8.83
CA VAL A 174 1.00 12.02 7.64
C VAL A 174 -0.45 12.49 7.75
N PRO A 175 -0.67 13.79 7.96
CA PRO A 175 -2.00 14.38 8.01
C PRO A 175 -2.81 14.13 6.75
N ARG A 176 -4.12 14.00 6.89
CA ARG A 176 -5.06 13.68 5.82
C ARG A 176 -5.16 14.74 4.71
N ASP A 177 -4.75 15.98 4.97
CA ASP A 177 -4.72 17.09 4.00
C ASP A 177 -3.67 16.91 2.89
N HIS A 178 -2.73 15.97 3.07
CA HIS A 178 -1.78 15.55 2.03
C HIS A 178 -2.41 14.71 0.89
N PHE A 179 -3.71 14.42 0.99
CA PHE A 179 -4.46 13.59 0.02
C PHE A 179 -5.60 14.36 -0.66
N SER A 180 -6.03 13.87 -1.81
CA SER A 180 -7.21 14.39 -2.52
C SER A 180 -8.05 13.24 -3.11
N PRO A 181 -9.34 13.11 -2.69
CA PRO A 181 -9.93 13.77 -1.52
C PRO A 181 -9.25 13.34 -0.21
N PRO A 182 -9.34 14.16 0.86
CA PRO A 182 -8.78 13.75 2.15
C PRO A 182 -9.50 12.53 2.72
N PRO A 183 -8.80 11.57 3.33
CA PRO A 183 -9.43 10.47 4.08
C PRO A 183 -10.07 10.95 5.39
N SER A 184 -10.82 10.07 6.05
CA SER A 184 -11.43 10.37 7.34
C SER A 184 -10.44 10.42 8.51
N VAL A 185 -9.29 9.75 8.36
CA VAL A 185 -8.24 9.61 9.38
C VAL A 185 -6.87 9.90 8.79
N ASP A 186 -5.90 10.19 9.65
CA ASP A 186 -4.52 10.39 9.24
C ASP A 186 -3.85 9.07 8.83
N SER A 187 -2.76 9.19 8.10
CA SER A 187 -1.89 8.09 7.69
C SER A 187 -0.58 8.08 8.49
N ALA A 188 0.22 7.08 8.24
CA ALA A 188 1.62 7.03 8.66
C ALA A 188 2.49 6.40 7.57
N ILE A 189 3.71 6.88 7.44
CA ILE A 189 4.77 6.20 6.71
C ILE A 189 5.27 5.07 7.60
N PHE A 190 5.18 3.86 7.08
CA PHE A 190 5.53 2.62 7.74
C PHE A 190 6.56 1.87 6.90
N ARG A 191 7.62 1.35 7.52
CA ARG A 191 8.71 0.65 6.85
C ARG A 191 8.87 -0.77 7.37
N ILE A 192 9.20 -1.66 6.46
CA ILE A 192 9.53 -3.08 6.67
C ILE A 192 10.92 -3.34 6.12
#